data_aba29ab599b1dbfd770410ef4092d70d
#
_entry.id   aba29ab599b1dbfd770410ef4092d70d
#
_cell.length_a   1.000
_cell.length_b   1.000
_cell.length_c   1.000
_cell.angle_alpha   90.00
_cell.angle_beta   90.00
_cell.angle_gamma   90.00
#
_symmetry.space_group_name_H-M   'P 1'
#
loop_
_entity.id
_entity.type
_entity.pdbx_description
1 polymer ?
#
loop_
_entity_poly.entity_id
_entity_poly.type
_entity_poly.pdbx_seq_one_letter_code
_entity_poly.pdbx_strand_id
1 'polypeptide(L)'
;MGTCIAVLSAPGCATRTKRDADQSQVRYQLAVGYFENRRVEAAVDELQKAIAADPQNAEAYHLLGLIALKQAHDYAAQAESFACLRGQDEQSVRAEENEKLREAQRHIRKAVELRPSFPEAWNSLSAVALLLQSWDEAVAAAENALKDPTYNAPVFARANLGWAYFHKKDLQSAWKELYEAVTSAPGFCVGRYRLAKVYLERGEVDQALDAVDPLIADRTRCPIQEGFLLAGLLHDRRGHADKARELFRVCADMSPRSCVAEECRRYAQMIQ
;
A
#
# COMPACT_ATOMS: atom_id res chain seq x y z
N MET A 1 -18.47 65.50 -20.10
CA MET A 1 -17.61 64.78 -19.11
C MET A 1 -18.00 63.33 -19.15
N GLY A 2 -17.28 62.52 -19.92
CA GLY A 2 -17.52 61.10 -20.09
C GLY A 2 -16.49 60.34 -19.26
N THR A 3 -16.96 59.52 -18.30
CA THR A 3 -16.15 58.69 -17.42
C THR A 3 -15.87 57.37 -18.12
N CYS A 4 -14.62 57.16 -18.57
CA CYS A 4 -14.19 55.83 -19.03
C CYS A 4 -13.99 54.93 -17.84
N ILE A 5 -14.81 53.87 -17.75
CA ILE A 5 -14.61 52.74 -16.82
C ILE A 5 -13.63 51.77 -17.48
N ALA A 6 -12.42 51.70 -16.96
CA ALA A 6 -11.46 50.66 -17.35
C ALA A 6 -11.90 49.31 -16.78
N VAL A 7 -12.28 48.41 -17.64
CA VAL A 7 -12.53 46.99 -17.29
C VAL A 7 -11.14 46.32 -17.21
N LEU A 8 -10.69 46.05 -15.98
CA LEU A 8 -9.55 45.20 -15.71
C LEU A 8 -9.91 43.76 -16.16
N SER A 9 -9.36 43.34 -17.28
CA SER A 9 -9.40 41.93 -17.73
C SER A 9 -8.59 41.06 -16.76
N ALA A 10 -9.28 40.27 -15.95
CA ALA A 10 -8.64 39.22 -15.19
C ALA A 10 -7.97 38.21 -16.17
N PRO A 11 -6.77 37.66 -15.81
CA PRO A 11 -6.13 36.65 -16.64
C PRO A 11 -7.10 35.48 -16.80
N GLY A 12 -7.49 35.21 -18.07
CA GLY A 12 -8.53 34.26 -18.42
C GLY A 12 -8.19 32.87 -17.89
N CYS A 13 -9.13 32.27 -17.18
CA CYS A 13 -9.20 30.83 -17.03
C CYS A 13 -9.27 30.25 -18.45
N ALA A 14 -8.18 29.65 -18.93
CA ALA A 14 -8.18 28.94 -20.20
C ALA A 14 -9.23 27.84 -20.10
N THR A 15 -10.32 27.99 -20.86
CA THR A 15 -11.38 26.99 -20.92
C THR A 15 -10.83 25.74 -21.58
N ARG A 16 -10.81 24.62 -20.81
CA ARG A 16 -10.45 23.29 -21.31
C ARG A 16 -11.21 22.99 -22.60
N THR A 17 -10.48 22.71 -23.67
CA THR A 17 -11.10 22.29 -24.93
C THR A 17 -11.22 20.75 -24.98
N LYS A 18 -12.16 20.24 -25.77
CA LYS A 18 -12.26 18.79 -26.01
C LYS A 18 -10.94 18.24 -26.57
N ARG A 19 -10.27 19.01 -27.44
CA ARG A 19 -8.97 18.66 -28.03
C ARG A 19 -7.89 18.48 -26.95
N ASP A 20 -7.84 19.34 -25.95
CA ASP A 20 -6.85 19.25 -24.85
C ASP A 20 -7.07 17.99 -24.02
N ALA A 21 -8.34 17.66 -23.72
CA ALA A 21 -8.70 16.43 -23.02
C ALA A 21 -8.35 15.16 -23.85
N ASP A 22 -8.64 15.16 -25.14
CA ASP A 22 -8.30 14.04 -26.05
C ASP A 22 -6.77 13.86 -26.13
N GLN A 23 -6.02 14.95 -26.24
CA GLN A 23 -4.55 14.93 -26.25
C GLN A 23 -3.99 14.40 -24.92
N SER A 24 -4.52 14.86 -23.80
CA SER A 24 -4.14 14.38 -22.47
C SER A 24 -4.38 12.87 -22.32
N GLN A 25 -5.53 12.39 -22.79
CA GLN A 25 -5.84 10.96 -22.73
C GLN A 25 -4.89 10.11 -23.57
N VAL A 26 -4.52 10.55 -24.77
CA VAL A 26 -3.53 9.87 -25.62
C VAL A 26 -2.17 9.79 -24.92
N ARG A 27 -1.71 10.89 -24.28
CA ARG A 27 -0.46 10.92 -23.52
C ARG A 27 -0.51 9.98 -22.32
N TYR A 28 -1.63 9.97 -21.59
CA TYR A 28 -1.84 9.03 -20.49
C TYR A 28 -1.74 7.57 -20.94
N GLN A 29 -2.40 7.18 -22.03
CA GLN A 29 -2.33 5.80 -22.56
C GLN A 29 -0.90 5.42 -22.96
N LEU A 30 -0.16 6.36 -23.55
CA LEU A 30 1.26 6.15 -23.88
C LEU A 30 2.10 5.95 -22.63
N ALA A 31 1.84 6.73 -21.58
CA ALA A 31 2.49 6.58 -20.27
C ALA A 31 2.22 5.23 -19.61
N VAL A 32 0.97 4.74 -19.67
CA VAL A 32 0.61 3.39 -19.21
C VAL A 32 1.46 2.35 -19.91
N GLY A 33 1.55 2.40 -21.25
CA GLY A 33 2.38 1.47 -22.02
C GLY A 33 3.88 1.55 -21.67
N TYR A 34 4.41 2.74 -21.42
CA TYR A 34 5.79 2.87 -20.95
C TYR A 34 5.98 2.27 -19.55
N PHE A 35 5.06 2.50 -18.63
CA PHE A 35 5.13 1.97 -17.28
C PHE A 35 5.07 0.43 -17.25
N GLU A 36 4.17 -0.18 -18.02
CA GLU A 36 4.07 -1.64 -18.19
C GLU A 36 5.37 -2.25 -18.74
N ASN A 37 6.05 -1.51 -19.63
CA ASN A 37 7.36 -1.90 -20.18
C ASN A 37 8.56 -1.46 -19.31
N ARG A 38 8.34 -1.08 -18.04
CA ARG A 38 9.35 -0.67 -17.05
C ARG A 38 10.20 0.55 -17.47
N ARG A 39 9.69 1.36 -18.40
CA ARG A 39 10.30 2.61 -18.85
C ARG A 39 9.77 3.78 -18.03
N VAL A 40 10.15 3.80 -16.75
CA VAL A 40 9.54 4.70 -15.74
C VAL A 40 9.73 6.18 -16.09
N GLU A 41 10.93 6.59 -16.51
CA GLU A 41 11.23 7.99 -16.87
C GLU A 41 10.38 8.46 -18.05
N ALA A 42 10.23 7.62 -19.07
CA ALA A 42 9.39 7.91 -20.23
C ALA A 42 7.89 7.99 -19.84
N ALA A 43 7.44 7.14 -18.91
CA ALA A 43 6.09 7.21 -18.38
C ALA A 43 5.83 8.54 -17.65
N VAL A 44 6.75 8.96 -16.77
CA VAL A 44 6.65 10.23 -16.04
C VAL A 44 6.61 11.42 -16.99
N ASP A 45 7.48 11.46 -18.02
CA ASP A 45 7.51 12.53 -19.03
C ASP A 45 6.17 12.65 -19.78
N GLU A 46 5.58 11.53 -20.21
CA GLU A 46 4.28 11.55 -20.88
C GLU A 46 3.13 11.93 -19.94
N LEU A 47 3.20 11.55 -18.64
CA LEU A 47 2.21 11.98 -17.65
C LEU A 47 2.27 13.48 -17.39
N GLN A 48 3.47 14.06 -17.32
CA GLN A 48 3.63 15.51 -17.21
C GLN A 48 3.05 16.24 -18.40
N LYS A 49 3.25 15.73 -19.62
CA LYS A 49 2.63 16.27 -20.85
C LYS A 49 1.11 16.08 -20.84
N ALA A 50 0.59 14.96 -20.31
CA ALA A 50 -0.84 14.75 -20.15
C ALA A 50 -1.47 15.79 -19.22
N ILE A 51 -0.85 16.03 -18.07
CA ILE A 51 -1.30 17.03 -17.08
C ILE A 51 -1.16 18.45 -17.64
N ALA A 52 -0.11 18.76 -18.41
CA ALA A 52 0.05 20.05 -19.05
C ALA A 52 -1.05 20.32 -20.09
N ALA A 53 -1.49 19.29 -20.81
CA ALA A 53 -2.61 19.40 -21.76
C ALA A 53 -3.97 19.49 -21.05
N ASP A 54 -4.16 18.70 -20.00
CA ASP A 54 -5.38 18.71 -19.17
C ASP A 54 -5.07 18.56 -17.68
N PRO A 55 -5.01 19.67 -16.93
CA PRO A 55 -4.78 19.66 -15.49
C PRO A 55 -5.90 18.95 -14.66
N GLN A 56 -7.00 18.53 -15.30
CA GLN A 56 -8.10 17.79 -14.68
C GLN A 56 -8.00 16.26 -14.90
N ASN A 57 -6.93 15.78 -15.53
CA ASN A 57 -6.74 14.34 -15.76
C ASN A 57 -6.40 13.60 -14.47
N ALA A 58 -7.42 13.11 -13.77
CA ALA A 58 -7.28 12.39 -12.51
C ALA A 58 -6.48 11.08 -12.66
N GLU A 59 -6.62 10.39 -13.80
CA GLU A 59 -5.87 9.16 -14.10
C GLU A 59 -4.37 9.40 -14.19
N ALA A 60 -3.96 10.51 -14.82
CA ALA A 60 -2.55 10.87 -14.94
C ALA A 60 -1.92 11.14 -13.55
N TYR A 61 -2.63 11.85 -12.67
CA TYR A 61 -2.18 12.04 -11.29
C TYR A 61 -2.14 10.73 -10.50
N HIS A 62 -3.15 9.88 -10.64
CA HIS A 62 -3.17 8.58 -9.98
C HIS A 62 -1.96 7.72 -10.40
N LEU A 63 -1.67 7.64 -11.69
CA LEU A 63 -0.53 6.85 -12.19
C LEU A 63 0.83 7.44 -11.73
N LEU A 64 1.00 8.77 -11.68
CA LEU A 64 2.19 9.38 -11.06
C LEU A 64 2.35 8.93 -9.60
N GLY A 65 1.24 8.93 -8.85
CA GLY A 65 1.24 8.45 -7.47
C GLY A 65 1.61 6.97 -7.34
N LEU A 66 1.13 6.12 -8.25
CA LEU A 66 1.50 4.69 -8.27
C LEU A 66 2.97 4.48 -8.63
N ILE A 67 3.52 5.28 -9.54
CA ILE A 67 4.95 5.26 -9.86
C ILE A 67 5.79 5.63 -8.65
N ALA A 68 5.45 6.70 -7.95
CA ALA A 68 6.15 7.12 -6.74
C ALA A 68 6.04 6.07 -5.62
N LEU A 69 4.86 5.46 -5.44
CA LEU A 69 4.66 4.36 -4.49
C LEU A 69 5.53 3.15 -4.83
N LYS A 70 5.63 2.79 -6.11
CA LYS A 70 6.53 1.71 -6.53
C LYS A 70 7.99 2.05 -6.22
N GLN A 71 8.44 3.27 -6.48
CA GLN A 71 9.79 3.72 -6.13
C GLN A 71 10.04 3.63 -4.62
N ALA A 72 9.06 4.00 -3.79
CA ALA A 72 9.15 3.84 -2.33
C ALA A 72 9.36 2.37 -1.93
N HIS A 73 8.60 1.45 -2.53
CA HIS A 73 8.78 0.02 -2.29
C HIS A 73 10.15 -0.49 -2.74
N ASP A 74 10.70 0.04 -3.84
CA ASP A 74 12.04 -0.33 -4.32
C ASP A 74 13.13 0.12 -3.31
N TYR A 75 12.99 1.31 -2.68
CA TYR A 75 13.86 1.75 -1.59
C TYR A 75 13.70 0.88 -0.33
N ALA A 76 12.47 0.54 0.07
CA ALA A 76 12.23 -0.37 1.19
C ALA A 76 12.87 -1.74 0.97
N ALA A 77 12.71 -2.33 -0.21
CA ALA A 77 13.32 -3.61 -0.58
C ALA A 77 14.85 -3.54 -0.60
N GLN A 78 15.43 -2.41 -1.03
CA GLN A 78 16.86 -2.17 -0.95
C GLN A 78 17.34 -2.15 0.51
N ALA A 79 16.62 -1.44 1.40
CA ALA A 79 16.94 -1.41 2.82
C ALA A 79 16.95 -2.82 3.44
N GLU A 80 15.96 -3.64 3.11
CA GLU A 80 15.88 -5.04 3.59
C GLU A 80 17.00 -5.92 3.05
N SER A 81 17.50 -5.67 1.82
CA SER A 81 18.55 -6.47 1.18
C SER A 81 19.93 -6.25 1.80
N PHE A 82 20.17 -5.16 2.49
CA PHE A 82 21.44 -4.80 3.14
C PHE A 82 21.50 -5.19 4.62
N ALA A 83 21.01 -6.36 4.97
CA ALA A 83 21.18 -6.98 6.29
C ALA A 83 20.85 -6.04 7.46
N CYS A 84 19.59 -5.66 7.59
CA CYS A 84 19.19 -4.75 8.68
C CYS A 84 20.09 -3.51 8.74
N LEU A 85 20.01 -2.64 7.76
CA LEU A 85 20.75 -1.38 7.76
C LEU A 85 20.66 -0.70 9.13
N ARG A 86 21.80 -0.29 9.66
CA ARG A 86 21.90 0.41 10.95
C ARG A 86 22.65 1.72 10.74
N GLY A 87 22.23 2.77 11.46
CA GLY A 87 22.93 4.05 11.45
C GLY A 87 22.57 4.96 10.28
N GLN A 88 23.57 5.67 9.73
CA GLN A 88 23.32 6.72 8.71
C GLN A 88 22.78 6.17 7.39
N ASP A 89 23.19 4.97 6.97
CA ASP A 89 22.72 4.36 5.72
C ASP A 89 21.23 4.00 5.81
N GLU A 90 20.77 3.48 6.95
CA GLU A 90 19.34 3.23 7.18
C GLU A 90 18.53 4.54 7.15
N GLN A 91 19.02 5.58 7.80
CA GLN A 91 18.35 6.87 7.84
C GLN A 91 18.21 7.49 6.44
N SER A 92 19.26 7.39 5.61
CA SER A 92 19.23 7.88 4.24
C SER A 92 18.19 7.15 3.39
N VAL A 93 18.20 5.82 3.40
CA VAL A 93 17.24 5.03 2.61
C VAL A 93 15.80 5.25 3.07
N ARG A 94 15.57 5.35 4.38
CA ARG A 94 14.23 5.66 4.92
C ARG A 94 13.79 7.09 4.61
N ALA A 95 14.71 8.03 4.49
CA ALA A 95 14.38 9.40 4.08
C ALA A 95 13.89 9.43 2.62
N GLU A 96 14.58 8.72 1.72
CA GLU A 96 14.17 8.58 0.32
C GLU A 96 12.83 7.84 0.17
N GLU A 97 12.64 6.73 0.88
CA GLU A 97 11.37 6.01 0.95
C GLU A 97 10.23 6.96 1.36
N ASN A 98 10.41 7.67 2.48
CA ASN A 98 9.41 8.60 3.00
C ASN A 98 9.12 9.76 2.03
N GLU A 99 10.13 10.29 1.33
CA GLU A 99 9.89 11.35 0.33
C GLU A 99 9.06 10.82 -0.83
N LYS A 100 9.36 9.61 -1.32
CA LYS A 100 8.56 8.96 -2.37
C LYS A 100 7.13 8.64 -1.93
N LEU A 101 6.93 8.24 -0.68
CA LEU A 101 5.59 8.05 -0.11
C LEU A 101 4.80 9.37 -0.05
N ARG A 102 5.45 10.47 0.34
CA ARG A 102 4.80 11.80 0.33
C ARG A 102 4.51 12.29 -1.08
N GLU A 103 5.39 12.03 -2.03
CA GLU A 103 5.16 12.30 -3.46
C GLU A 103 3.93 11.52 -3.96
N ALA A 104 3.86 10.23 -3.68
CA ALA A 104 2.70 9.40 -4.00
C ALA A 104 1.41 9.96 -3.39
N GLN A 105 1.44 10.31 -2.10
CA GLN A 105 0.29 10.88 -1.40
C GLN A 105 -0.20 12.17 -2.05
N ARG A 106 0.71 13.11 -2.41
CA ARG A 106 0.35 14.36 -3.08
C ARG A 106 -0.37 14.12 -4.42
N HIS A 107 0.18 13.23 -5.25
CA HIS A 107 -0.40 12.93 -6.56
C HIS A 107 -1.74 12.21 -6.44
N ILE A 108 -1.85 11.20 -5.56
CA ILE A 108 -3.10 10.45 -5.39
C ILE A 108 -4.20 11.31 -4.76
N ARG A 109 -3.87 12.18 -3.79
CA ARG A 109 -4.83 13.17 -3.26
C ARG A 109 -5.37 14.05 -4.38
N LYS A 110 -4.48 14.54 -5.27
CA LYS A 110 -4.92 15.34 -6.40
C LYS A 110 -5.87 14.58 -7.31
N ALA A 111 -5.63 13.28 -7.53
CA ALA A 111 -6.52 12.44 -8.33
C ALA A 111 -7.92 12.33 -7.72
N VAL A 112 -8.03 12.09 -6.41
CA VAL A 112 -9.34 11.96 -5.73
C VAL A 112 -10.05 13.30 -5.54
N GLU A 113 -9.31 14.41 -5.45
CA GLU A 113 -9.88 15.76 -5.47
C GLU A 113 -10.53 16.08 -6.83
N LEU A 114 -9.85 15.71 -7.92
CA LEU A 114 -10.34 15.93 -9.27
C LEU A 114 -11.50 15.02 -9.64
N ARG A 115 -11.49 13.79 -9.14
CA ARG A 115 -12.54 12.80 -9.38
C ARG A 115 -12.88 12.03 -8.09
N PRO A 116 -13.82 12.54 -7.28
CA PRO A 116 -14.22 11.88 -6.03
C PRO A 116 -14.80 10.47 -6.21
N SER A 117 -15.36 10.14 -7.38
CA SER A 117 -15.82 8.80 -7.76
C SER A 117 -14.71 7.97 -8.43
N PHE A 118 -13.56 7.84 -7.76
CA PHE A 118 -12.42 7.06 -8.24
C PHE A 118 -11.94 6.10 -7.14
N PRO A 119 -12.64 4.97 -6.96
CA PRO A 119 -12.38 4.07 -5.83
C PRO A 119 -10.97 3.47 -5.84
N GLU A 120 -10.36 3.22 -7.01
CA GLU A 120 -8.98 2.74 -7.12
C GLU A 120 -7.98 3.76 -6.56
N ALA A 121 -8.19 5.05 -6.84
CA ALA A 121 -7.34 6.11 -6.31
C ALA A 121 -7.54 6.28 -4.79
N TRP A 122 -8.77 6.18 -4.28
CA TRP A 122 -9.04 6.17 -2.86
C TRP A 122 -8.37 4.99 -2.14
N ASN A 123 -8.46 3.77 -2.71
CA ASN A 123 -7.76 2.62 -2.16
C ASN A 123 -6.23 2.80 -2.17
N SER A 124 -5.68 3.38 -3.23
CA SER A 124 -4.25 3.69 -3.31
C SER A 124 -3.84 4.74 -2.28
N LEU A 125 -4.67 5.76 -2.04
CA LEU A 125 -4.43 6.75 -0.98
C LEU A 125 -4.42 6.10 0.40
N SER A 126 -5.37 5.19 0.67
CA SER A 126 -5.40 4.42 1.91
C SER A 126 -4.11 3.61 2.11
N ALA A 127 -3.63 2.93 1.07
CA ALA A 127 -2.40 2.15 1.15
C ALA A 127 -1.17 3.03 1.45
N VAL A 128 -1.05 4.19 0.79
CA VAL A 128 0.05 5.14 1.06
C VAL A 128 -0.07 5.73 2.46
N ALA A 129 -1.27 6.08 2.91
CA ALA A 129 -1.50 6.60 4.26
C ALA A 129 -1.12 5.57 5.35
N LEU A 130 -1.37 4.28 5.13
CA LEU A 130 -0.90 3.20 6.01
C LEU A 130 0.63 3.18 6.13
N LEU A 131 1.35 3.30 5.01
CA LEU A 131 2.81 3.31 4.99
C LEU A 131 3.38 4.56 5.68
N LEU A 132 2.70 5.69 5.56
CA LEU A 132 3.02 6.95 6.26
C LEU A 132 2.52 6.97 7.71
N GLN A 133 1.90 5.91 8.21
CA GLN A 133 1.29 5.80 9.55
C GLN A 133 0.22 6.88 9.82
N SER A 134 -0.38 7.40 8.77
CA SER A 134 -1.49 8.37 8.83
C SER A 134 -2.82 7.63 8.96
N TRP A 135 -3.08 7.02 10.12
CA TRP A 135 -4.16 6.05 10.33
C TRP A 135 -5.54 6.61 10.04
N ASP A 136 -5.81 7.86 10.45
CA ASP A 136 -7.12 8.50 10.21
C ASP A 136 -7.37 8.74 8.72
N GLU A 137 -6.35 9.16 7.97
CA GLU A 137 -6.46 9.30 6.51
C GLU A 137 -6.63 7.94 5.84
N ALA A 138 -5.92 6.91 6.32
CA ALA A 138 -6.07 5.56 5.79
C ALA A 138 -7.50 5.03 5.95
N VAL A 139 -8.13 5.27 7.11
CA VAL A 139 -9.54 4.95 7.36
C VAL A 139 -10.45 5.71 6.39
N ALA A 140 -10.34 7.03 6.37
CA ALA A 140 -11.21 7.87 5.53
C ALA A 140 -11.10 7.53 4.03
N ALA A 141 -9.87 7.27 3.55
CA ALA A 141 -9.65 6.90 2.16
C ALA A 141 -10.22 5.51 1.83
N ALA A 142 -10.02 4.51 2.70
CA ALA A 142 -10.58 3.17 2.48
C ALA A 142 -12.12 3.18 2.49
N GLU A 143 -12.73 3.92 3.42
CA GLU A 143 -14.18 4.10 3.47
C GLU A 143 -14.71 4.77 2.19
N ASN A 144 -14.02 5.79 1.65
CA ASN A 144 -14.40 6.41 0.39
C ASN A 144 -14.30 5.43 -0.79
N ALA A 145 -13.28 4.58 -0.85
CA ALA A 145 -13.18 3.53 -1.86
C ALA A 145 -14.36 2.55 -1.81
N LEU A 146 -14.82 2.22 -0.60
CA LEU A 146 -15.92 1.27 -0.37
C LEU A 146 -17.32 1.85 -0.59
N LYS A 147 -17.48 3.18 -0.74
CA LYS A 147 -18.77 3.81 -1.04
C LYS A 147 -19.27 3.51 -2.45
N ASP A 148 -18.37 3.21 -3.38
CA ASP A 148 -18.75 2.88 -4.75
C ASP A 148 -19.09 1.39 -4.86
N PRO A 149 -20.37 1.02 -5.09
CA PRO A 149 -20.76 -0.38 -5.17
C PRO A 149 -20.23 -1.08 -6.42
N THR A 150 -19.74 -0.33 -7.40
CA THR A 150 -19.16 -0.87 -8.65
C THR A 150 -17.65 -1.12 -8.55
N TYR A 151 -17.05 -0.78 -7.41
CA TYR A 151 -15.63 -1.05 -7.17
C TYR A 151 -15.34 -2.55 -7.24
N ASN A 152 -14.53 -2.96 -8.19
CA ASN A 152 -14.28 -4.37 -8.51
C ASN A 152 -13.29 -5.08 -7.57
N ALA A 153 -12.60 -4.34 -6.70
CA ALA A 153 -11.57 -4.86 -5.82
C ALA A 153 -11.74 -4.43 -4.34
N PRO A 154 -12.95 -4.51 -3.75
CA PRO A 154 -13.22 -3.99 -2.40
C PRO A 154 -12.43 -4.71 -1.30
N VAL A 155 -11.96 -5.91 -1.56
CA VAL A 155 -11.14 -6.71 -0.63
C VAL A 155 -9.87 -5.98 -0.19
N PHE A 156 -9.23 -5.22 -1.09
CA PHE A 156 -8.02 -4.46 -0.75
C PHE A 156 -8.35 -3.26 0.14
N ALA A 157 -9.43 -2.53 -0.17
CA ALA A 157 -9.86 -1.40 0.65
C ALA A 157 -10.30 -1.86 2.04
N ARG A 158 -11.05 -2.97 2.16
CA ARG A 158 -11.39 -3.57 3.47
C ARG A 158 -10.16 -3.96 4.27
N ALA A 159 -9.19 -4.59 3.63
CA ALA A 159 -7.96 -4.98 4.33
C ALA A 159 -7.12 -3.77 4.76
N ASN A 160 -7.13 -2.69 4.01
CA ASN A 160 -6.48 -1.44 4.40
C ASN A 160 -7.23 -0.79 5.56
N LEU A 161 -8.57 -0.73 5.50
CA LEU A 161 -9.43 -0.23 6.56
C LEU A 161 -9.21 -1.01 7.88
N GLY A 162 -9.27 -2.33 7.81
CA GLY A 162 -9.05 -3.18 8.98
C GLY A 162 -7.65 -3.03 9.56
N TRP A 163 -6.63 -2.85 8.71
CA TRP A 163 -5.26 -2.62 9.17
C TRP A 163 -5.07 -1.25 9.81
N ALA A 164 -5.74 -0.22 9.30
CA ALA A 164 -5.78 1.10 9.93
C ALA A 164 -6.44 1.05 11.32
N TYR A 165 -7.58 0.37 11.46
CA TYR A 165 -8.23 0.16 12.76
C TYR A 165 -7.36 -0.62 13.74
N PHE A 166 -6.62 -1.64 13.29
CA PHE A 166 -5.67 -2.37 14.12
C PHE A 166 -4.63 -1.44 14.77
N HIS A 167 -4.03 -0.55 13.97
CA HIS A 167 -3.06 0.41 14.49
C HIS A 167 -3.70 1.49 15.38
N LYS A 168 -4.97 1.81 15.17
CA LYS A 168 -5.77 2.67 16.08
C LYS A 168 -6.22 1.94 17.35
N LYS A 169 -5.89 0.65 17.51
CA LYS A 169 -6.31 -0.21 18.62
C LYS A 169 -7.81 -0.48 18.69
N ASP A 170 -8.55 -0.20 17.65
CA ASP A 170 -9.93 -0.66 17.48
C ASP A 170 -9.92 -2.08 16.89
N LEU A 171 -9.65 -3.06 17.77
CA LEU A 171 -9.54 -4.46 17.38
C LEU A 171 -10.85 -5.07 16.88
N GLN A 172 -12.00 -4.52 17.30
CA GLN A 172 -13.30 -5.01 16.87
C GLN A 172 -13.59 -4.64 15.40
N SER A 173 -13.39 -3.37 15.04
CA SER A 173 -13.52 -2.91 13.66
C SER A 173 -12.46 -3.54 12.76
N ALA A 174 -11.21 -3.66 13.25
CA ALA A 174 -10.13 -4.34 12.53
C ALA A 174 -10.48 -5.78 12.19
N TRP A 175 -10.98 -6.53 13.17
CA TRP A 175 -11.42 -7.90 12.97
C TRP A 175 -12.53 -8.00 11.93
N LYS A 176 -13.57 -7.18 12.06
CA LYS A 176 -14.72 -7.20 11.16
C LYS A 176 -14.28 -7.02 9.69
N GLU A 177 -13.55 -5.95 9.41
CA GLU A 177 -13.16 -5.63 8.04
C GLU A 177 -12.18 -6.67 7.45
N LEU A 178 -11.23 -7.16 8.24
CA LEU A 178 -10.28 -8.18 7.80
C LEU A 178 -10.94 -9.56 7.63
N TYR A 179 -11.88 -9.91 8.50
CA TYR A 179 -12.65 -11.15 8.39
C TYR A 179 -13.49 -11.16 7.11
N GLU A 180 -14.20 -10.06 6.81
CA GLU A 180 -14.95 -9.92 5.56
C GLU A 180 -14.03 -9.97 4.32
N ALA A 181 -12.85 -9.33 4.38
CA ALA A 181 -11.89 -9.38 3.28
C ALA A 181 -11.40 -10.80 3.01
N VAL A 182 -11.02 -11.55 4.06
CA VAL A 182 -10.52 -12.93 3.94
C VAL A 182 -11.62 -13.90 3.53
N THR A 183 -12.85 -13.70 4.00
CA THR A 183 -14.00 -14.53 3.63
C THR A 183 -14.36 -14.33 2.16
N SER A 184 -14.32 -13.10 1.67
CA SER A 184 -14.60 -12.76 0.26
C SER A 184 -13.49 -13.26 -0.69
N ALA A 185 -12.24 -13.29 -0.22
CA ALA A 185 -11.08 -13.73 -0.98
C ALA A 185 -10.17 -14.63 -0.13
N PRO A 186 -10.49 -15.93 -0.02
CA PRO A 186 -9.74 -16.86 0.85
C PRO A 186 -8.25 -16.99 0.49
N GLY A 187 -7.86 -16.66 -0.73
CA GLY A 187 -6.47 -16.66 -1.19
C GLY A 187 -5.71 -15.36 -0.94
N PHE A 188 -6.31 -14.38 -0.26
CA PHE A 188 -5.70 -13.09 -0.02
C PHE A 188 -4.70 -13.14 1.16
N CYS A 189 -3.45 -13.42 0.85
CA CYS A 189 -2.38 -13.67 1.82
C CYS A 189 -2.16 -12.53 2.82
N VAL A 190 -2.08 -11.28 2.35
CA VAL A 190 -1.88 -10.10 3.22
C VAL A 190 -3.05 -9.94 4.19
N GLY A 191 -4.29 -10.14 3.72
CA GLY A 191 -5.48 -10.09 4.57
C GLY A 191 -5.44 -11.13 5.69
N ARG A 192 -5.07 -12.38 5.36
CA ARG A 192 -4.89 -13.46 6.35
C ARG A 192 -3.83 -13.15 7.39
N TYR A 193 -2.66 -12.66 6.96
CA TYR A 193 -1.62 -12.24 7.88
C TYR A 193 -2.10 -11.16 8.86
N ARG A 194 -2.75 -10.12 8.33
CA ARG A 194 -3.31 -9.03 9.14
C ARG A 194 -4.40 -9.53 10.10
N LEU A 195 -5.28 -10.43 9.65
CA LEU A 195 -6.30 -11.04 10.50
C LEU A 195 -5.70 -11.87 11.63
N ALA A 196 -4.67 -12.67 11.34
CA ALA A 196 -3.94 -13.43 12.35
C ALA A 196 -3.31 -12.51 13.42
N LYS A 197 -2.77 -11.35 13.00
CA LYS A 197 -2.26 -10.33 13.94
C LYS A 197 -3.36 -9.77 14.83
N VAL A 198 -4.56 -9.54 14.30
CA VAL A 198 -5.70 -9.07 15.10
C VAL A 198 -6.13 -10.13 16.11
N TYR A 199 -6.25 -11.39 15.72
CA TYR A 199 -6.58 -12.49 16.63
C TYR A 199 -5.53 -12.63 17.74
N LEU A 200 -4.25 -12.50 17.39
CA LEU A 200 -3.17 -12.54 18.37
C LEU A 200 -3.28 -11.42 19.43
N GLU A 201 -3.54 -10.17 19.01
CA GLU A 201 -3.74 -9.04 19.92
C GLU A 201 -5.00 -9.20 20.79
N ARG A 202 -6.00 -9.93 20.34
CA ARG A 202 -7.20 -10.29 21.09
C ARG A 202 -6.97 -11.48 22.05
N GLY A 203 -5.79 -12.13 21.97
CA GLY A 203 -5.48 -13.34 22.75
C GLY A 203 -6.11 -14.62 22.19
N GLU A 204 -6.68 -14.58 21.01
CA GLU A 204 -7.38 -15.68 20.33
C GLU A 204 -6.38 -16.51 19.49
N VAL A 205 -5.51 -17.26 20.18
CA VAL A 205 -4.35 -17.93 19.56
C VAL A 205 -4.78 -18.99 18.54
N ASP A 206 -5.87 -19.74 18.77
CA ASP A 206 -6.33 -20.78 17.87
C ASP A 206 -6.84 -20.17 16.56
N GLN A 207 -7.63 -19.10 16.64
CA GLN A 207 -8.10 -18.38 15.46
C GLN A 207 -6.95 -17.70 14.68
N ALA A 208 -5.91 -17.26 15.40
CA ALA A 208 -4.71 -16.74 14.77
C ALA A 208 -3.97 -17.83 13.99
N LEU A 209 -3.87 -19.05 14.51
CA LEU A 209 -3.32 -20.20 13.80
C LEU A 209 -4.16 -20.56 12.57
N ASP A 210 -5.47 -20.67 12.70
CA ASP A 210 -6.39 -20.94 11.57
C ASP A 210 -6.25 -19.90 10.45
N ALA A 211 -5.99 -18.66 10.79
CA ALA A 211 -5.78 -17.58 9.82
C ALA A 211 -4.41 -17.65 9.14
N VAL A 212 -3.33 -18.07 9.85
CA VAL A 212 -1.97 -18.10 9.33
C VAL A 212 -1.61 -19.42 8.64
N ASP A 213 -2.22 -20.53 9.00
CA ASP A 213 -1.92 -21.85 8.44
C ASP A 213 -1.98 -21.92 6.90
N PRO A 214 -2.98 -21.33 6.22
CA PRO A 214 -2.99 -21.30 4.75
C PRO A 214 -1.83 -20.52 4.12
N LEU A 215 -1.19 -19.59 4.86
CA LEU A 215 -0.02 -18.85 4.38
C LEU A 215 1.23 -19.73 4.35
N ILE A 216 1.41 -20.54 5.41
CA ILE A 216 2.58 -21.40 5.55
C ILE A 216 2.45 -22.70 4.74
N ALA A 217 1.22 -23.10 4.38
CA ALA A 217 0.96 -24.28 3.58
C ALA A 217 1.45 -24.14 2.12
N ASP A 218 1.42 -22.93 1.55
CA ASP A 218 1.88 -22.65 0.19
C ASP A 218 2.74 -21.40 0.13
N ARG A 219 4.04 -21.59 0.38
CA ARG A 219 5.06 -20.54 0.35
C ARG A 219 5.19 -19.87 -1.02
N THR A 220 4.90 -20.57 -2.10
CA THR A 220 5.03 -20.01 -3.46
C THR A 220 3.91 -19.06 -3.77
N ARG A 221 2.72 -19.33 -3.27
CA ARG A 221 1.54 -18.49 -3.41
C ARG A 221 1.55 -17.31 -2.43
N CYS A 222 2.00 -17.55 -1.19
CA CYS A 222 2.01 -16.58 -0.11
C CYS A 222 3.44 -16.35 0.41
N PRO A 223 4.32 -15.66 -0.33
CA PRO A 223 5.72 -15.45 0.07
C PRO A 223 5.85 -14.34 1.13
N ILE A 224 5.09 -14.44 2.25
CA ILE A 224 5.10 -13.48 3.36
C ILE A 224 5.97 -14.03 4.47
N GLN A 225 7.21 -13.55 4.57
CA GLN A 225 8.19 -13.99 5.56
C GLN A 225 7.70 -13.77 7.00
N GLU A 226 7.06 -12.63 7.27
CA GLU A 226 6.46 -12.31 8.57
C GLU A 226 5.32 -13.26 8.94
N GLY A 227 4.67 -13.88 7.96
CA GLY A 227 3.66 -14.93 8.19
C GLY A 227 4.26 -16.17 8.83
N PHE A 228 5.46 -16.58 8.38
CA PHE A 228 6.21 -17.70 8.98
C PHE A 228 6.75 -17.36 10.37
N LEU A 229 7.24 -16.13 10.59
CA LEU A 229 7.61 -15.64 11.90
C LEU A 229 6.41 -15.70 12.86
N LEU A 230 5.27 -15.18 12.44
CA LEU A 230 4.04 -15.17 13.24
C LEU A 230 3.57 -16.58 13.57
N ALA A 231 3.54 -17.48 12.58
CA ALA A 231 3.16 -18.89 12.79
C ALA A 231 4.11 -19.57 13.81
N GLY A 232 5.42 -19.35 13.68
CA GLY A 232 6.40 -19.85 14.64
C GLY A 232 6.12 -19.38 16.07
N LEU A 233 5.85 -18.09 16.26
CA LEU A 233 5.50 -17.51 17.56
C LEU A 233 4.19 -18.09 18.14
N LEU A 234 3.19 -18.33 17.30
CA LEU A 234 1.90 -18.91 17.70
C LEU A 234 2.06 -20.38 18.12
N HIS A 235 2.83 -21.18 17.36
CA HIS A 235 3.11 -22.58 17.71
C HIS A 235 3.94 -22.68 19.01
N ASP A 236 4.92 -21.79 19.20
CA ASP A 236 5.69 -21.73 20.44
C ASP A 236 4.79 -21.46 21.67
N ARG A 237 3.88 -20.48 21.57
CA ARG A 237 2.87 -20.21 22.61
C ARG A 237 1.96 -21.40 22.93
N ARG A 238 1.77 -22.31 21.98
CA ARG A 238 1.02 -23.55 22.16
C ARG A 238 1.86 -24.73 22.68
N GLY A 239 3.16 -24.51 22.90
CA GLY A 239 4.10 -25.55 23.33
C GLY A 239 4.52 -26.51 22.22
N HIS A 240 4.26 -26.16 20.96
CA HIS A 240 4.66 -26.94 19.79
C HIS A 240 6.09 -26.56 19.35
N ALA A 241 7.08 -26.77 20.21
CA ALA A 241 8.44 -26.29 20.05
C ALA A 241 9.11 -26.73 18.74
N ASP A 242 8.95 -28.00 18.35
CA ASP A 242 9.57 -28.53 17.13
C ASP A 242 8.99 -27.84 15.88
N LYS A 243 7.68 -27.66 15.83
CA LYS A 243 7.00 -26.97 14.72
C LYS A 243 7.41 -25.50 14.66
N ALA A 244 7.47 -24.84 15.80
CA ALA A 244 7.92 -23.44 15.88
C ALA A 244 9.35 -23.29 15.36
N ARG A 245 10.27 -24.18 15.77
CA ARG A 245 11.66 -24.18 15.32
C ARG A 245 11.79 -24.41 13.82
N GLU A 246 10.99 -25.33 13.25
CA GLU A 246 10.91 -25.57 11.80
C GLU A 246 10.50 -24.28 11.05
N LEU A 247 9.40 -23.63 11.51
CA LEU A 247 8.85 -22.43 10.89
C LEU A 247 9.84 -21.24 10.96
N PHE A 248 10.55 -21.06 12.06
CA PHE A 248 11.59 -20.05 12.15
C PHE A 248 12.78 -20.31 11.22
N ARG A 249 13.16 -21.57 11.00
CA ARG A 249 14.19 -21.91 10.00
C ARG A 249 13.71 -21.57 8.59
N VAL A 250 12.49 -21.99 8.23
CA VAL A 250 11.90 -21.64 6.92
C VAL A 250 11.85 -20.14 6.73
N CYS A 251 11.39 -19.40 7.74
CA CYS A 251 11.38 -17.94 7.75
C CYS A 251 12.79 -17.37 7.46
N ALA A 252 13.81 -17.84 8.17
CA ALA A 252 15.17 -17.36 8.00
C ALA A 252 15.74 -17.60 6.59
N ASP A 253 15.30 -18.69 5.94
CA ASP A 253 15.78 -19.09 4.62
C ASP A 253 15.04 -18.37 3.45
N MET A 254 13.88 -17.78 3.69
CA MET A 254 13.08 -17.09 2.64
C MET A 254 13.79 -15.86 2.09
N SER A 255 14.32 -15.01 2.94
CA SER A 255 15.12 -13.82 2.63
C SER A 255 16.25 -13.70 3.64
N PRO A 256 17.37 -14.42 3.45
CA PRO A 256 18.38 -14.64 4.51
C PRO A 256 19.04 -13.37 5.05
N ARG A 257 18.98 -12.27 4.29
CA ARG A 257 19.57 -10.97 4.65
C ARG A 257 18.57 -9.98 5.28
N SER A 258 17.28 -10.33 5.35
CA SER A 258 16.27 -9.44 5.94
C SER A 258 16.39 -9.37 7.47
N CYS A 259 15.86 -8.29 8.06
CA CYS A 259 15.73 -8.16 9.51
C CYS A 259 14.82 -9.23 10.10
N VAL A 260 13.79 -9.62 9.36
CA VAL A 260 12.89 -10.69 9.77
C VAL A 260 13.63 -12.03 9.85
N ALA A 261 14.56 -12.31 8.92
CA ALA A 261 15.39 -13.51 9.00
C ALA A 261 16.32 -13.53 10.22
N GLU A 262 16.89 -12.39 10.60
CA GLU A 262 17.70 -12.27 11.82
C GLU A 262 16.84 -12.56 13.08
N GLU A 263 15.63 -12.01 13.10
CA GLU A 263 14.66 -12.27 14.17
C GLU A 263 14.27 -13.75 14.23
N CYS A 264 13.99 -14.37 13.09
CA CYS A 264 13.66 -15.80 13.01
C CYS A 264 14.81 -16.68 13.49
N ARG A 265 16.06 -16.37 13.11
CA ARG A 265 17.24 -17.11 13.63
C ARG A 265 17.36 -16.98 15.14
N ARG A 266 17.13 -15.80 15.71
CA ARG A 266 17.15 -15.59 17.15
C ARG A 266 16.10 -16.45 17.86
N TYR A 267 14.85 -16.46 17.38
CA TYR A 267 13.81 -17.29 17.99
C TYR A 267 14.09 -18.79 17.85
N ALA A 268 14.61 -19.24 16.70
CA ALA A 268 14.98 -20.63 16.50
C ALA A 268 16.06 -21.12 17.49
N GLN A 269 16.93 -20.23 17.97
CA GLN A 269 17.96 -20.54 18.97
C GLN A 269 17.43 -20.52 20.41
N MET A 270 16.37 -19.75 20.68
CA MET A 270 15.80 -19.62 22.03
C MET A 270 14.88 -20.77 22.42
N ILE A 271 14.32 -21.49 21.45
CA ILE A 271 13.45 -22.65 21.71
C ILE A 271 14.33 -23.87 22.03
N GLN A 272 14.19 -24.35 23.25
CA GLN A 272 14.87 -25.57 23.76
C GLN A 272 14.19 -26.84 23.32
#